data_f9a40aec30d2dc936838a8c6e972fa71
#
_entry.id   f9a40aec30d2dc936838a8c6e972fa71
#
_cell.length_a   1.000
_cell.length_b   1.000
_cell.length_c   1.000
_cell.angle_alpha   90.00
_cell.angle_beta   90.00
_cell.angle_gamma   90.00
#
_symmetry.space_group_name_H-M   'P 1'
#
loop_
_entity.id
_entity.type
_entity.pdbx_description
1 polymer ?
#
loop_
_entity_poly.entity_id
_entity_poly.type
_entity_poly.pdbx_seq_one_letter_code
_entity_poly.pdbx_strand_id
1 'polypeptide(L)'
;MKGSIYLRKFLRKNKIMVSVVLLLLVVSLSSLAYAYSLNLNTLDGVETVKYSSAAEVDAINNVLNGVASASIEEETDIVAVTPPPILVADENDSEDPQKIATKIKGSSTNQQDIKSALKKYETNETSLGIDVSTYQGDIDWAKVKASGVKFAMIRCGFRRLDSGTIVMDNKFERNIKGAIANNINVGIYFFSMARTEAEAYEEAAWVLEVIKNYDITYPIATDVEIFNQYRLAGVSYSQMTSNTLAFCAYIRKNGYTPMIYSYANALTRYLETGRFGANRVWLAQYNDVVTYKGKYYMWQYTSNGYVPGINGRVDMDIAYFSVTNDVTKSSTATGNDGATNLEIVNFKDCDLEGILNKDVVLRASPYVNLPNKAGTLSAGTNINVIGIGKQFIRIKYNGSIFYIDDINSYNYNLEEVDFTPTDLEAKLSKKVTLLSSPYTFLDNEVRNLNEKMNIHIVGLNHNFLKIELDGTNYYIADVDCYTIVKDNTVSANGS
;
A
#
# COMPACT_ATOMS: atom_id res chain seq x y z
N MET A 1 -7.07 -30.02 44.32
CA MET A 1 -6.25 -28.82 44.22
C MET A 1 -4.91 -28.97 43.46
N LYS A 2 -4.30 -30.17 43.41
CA LYS A 2 -2.99 -30.34 42.66
C LYS A 2 -3.11 -30.24 41.12
N GLY A 3 -4.24 -30.61 40.52
CA GLY A 3 -4.43 -30.56 39.06
C GLY A 3 -4.49 -29.16 38.44
N SER A 4 -5.03 -28.18 39.19
CA SER A 4 -5.16 -26.80 38.73
C SER A 4 -3.82 -26.09 38.59
N ILE A 5 -2.84 -26.45 39.41
CA ILE A 5 -1.49 -25.81 39.40
C ILE A 5 -0.67 -26.35 38.20
N TYR A 6 -0.81 -27.62 37.87
CA TYR A 6 -0.14 -28.25 36.70
C TYR A 6 -0.69 -27.68 35.39
N LEU A 7 -2.01 -27.50 35.27
CA LEU A 7 -2.64 -26.90 34.11
C LEU A 7 -2.20 -25.45 33.88
N ARG A 8 -2.14 -24.65 34.96
CA ARG A 8 -1.64 -23.25 34.86
C ARG A 8 -0.17 -23.15 34.46
N LYS A 9 0.69 -24.07 34.93
CA LYS A 9 2.10 -24.14 34.53
C LYS A 9 2.27 -24.59 33.08
N PHE A 10 1.47 -25.56 32.61
CA PHE A 10 1.46 -26.03 31.23
C PHE A 10 1.01 -24.93 30.28
N LEU A 11 -0.08 -24.22 30.60
CA LEU A 11 -0.61 -23.10 29.80
C LEU A 11 0.35 -21.91 29.73
N ARG A 12 1.12 -21.63 30.80
CA ARG A 12 2.15 -20.58 30.78
C ARG A 12 3.37 -20.93 29.95
N LYS A 13 3.74 -22.22 29.87
CA LYS A 13 4.93 -22.66 29.15
C LYS A 13 4.70 -22.82 27.63
N ASN A 14 3.44 -22.99 27.23
CA ASN A 14 3.05 -23.28 25.84
C ASN A 14 2.03 -22.26 25.28
N LYS A 15 2.19 -20.98 25.58
CA LYS A 15 1.27 -19.92 25.15
C LYS A 15 0.99 -19.94 23.64
N ILE A 16 2.02 -20.16 22.82
CA ILE A 16 1.89 -20.22 21.36
C ILE A 16 1.04 -21.41 20.94
N MET A 17 1.26 -22.59 21.53
CA MET A 17 0.50 -23.80 21.20
C MET A 17 -0.97 -23.69 21.61
N VAL A 18 -1.26 -23.05 22.74
CA VAL A 18 -2.64 -22.79 23.20
C VAL A 18 -3.36 -21.80 22.29
N SER A 19 -2.67 -20.76 21.83
CA SER A 19 -3.22 -19.80 20.87
C SER A 19 -3.50 -20.44 19.50
N VAL A 20 -2.62 -21.31 19.02
CA VAL A 20 -2.84 -22.06 17.77
C VAL A 20 -4.01 -23.04 17.88
N VAL A 21 -4.14 -23.76 18.99
CA VAL A 21 -5.27 -24.67 19.22
C VAL A 21 -6.59 -23.92 19.35
N LEU A 22 -6.61 -22.77 20.02
CA LEU A 22 -7.78 -21.88 20.09
C LEU A 22 -8.14 -21.31 18.71
N LEU A 23 -7.15 -20.90 17.91
CA LEU A 23 -7.37 -20.43 16.54
C LEU A 23 -7.94 -21.53 15.64
N LEU A 24 -7.43 -22.76 15.72
CA LEU A 24 -7.94 -23.91 14.98
C LEU A 24 -9.37 -24.29 15.42
N LEU A 25 -9.70 -24.15 16.70
CA LEU A 25 -11.06 -24.34 17.22
C LEU A 25 -12.03 -23.26 16.71
N VAL A 26 -11.60 -22.01 16.66
CA VAL A 26 -12.41 -20.91 16.11
C VAL A 26 -12.65 -21.08 14.62
N VAL A 27 -11.61 -21.45 13.85
CA VAL A 27 -11.75 -21.73 12.41
C VAL A 27 -12.64 -22.95 12.15
N SER A 28 -12.56 -24.01 12.97
CA SER A 28 -13.43 -25.19 12.84
C SER A 28 -14.88 -24.90 13.21
N LEU A 29 -15.12 -24.04 14.20
CA LEU A 29 -16.48 -23.62 14.60
C LEU A 29 -17.10 -22.68 13.58
N SER A 30 -16.32 -21.77 12.97
CA SER A 30 -16.82 -20.87 11.90
C SER A 30 -17.12 -21.63 10.60
N SER A 31 -16.31 -22.63 10.25
CA SER A 31 -16.59 -23.50 9.10
C SER A 31 -17.78 -24.42 9.34
N LEU A 32 -18.00 -24.88 10.58
CA LEU A 32 -19.19 -25.64 10.97
C LEU A 32 -20.46 -24.77 10.93
N ALA A 33 -20.38 -23.53 11.41
CA ALA A 33 -21.48 -22.56 11.36
C ALA A 33 -21.82 -22.17 9.91
N TYR A 34 -20.83 -22.01 9.04
CA TYR A 34 -21.04 -21.77 7.61
C TYR A 34 -21.65 -22.97 6.91
N ALA A 35 -21.18 -24.19 7.18
CA ALA A 35 -21.76 -25.42 6.64
C ALA A 35 -23.19 -25.65 7.15
N TYR A 36 -23.48 -25.27 8.40
CA TYR A 36 -24.82 -25.35 8.98
C TYR A 36 -25.79 -24.31 8.38
N SER A 37 -25.30 -23.10 8.07
CA SER A 37 -26.10 -22.06 7.39
C SER A 37 -26.42 -22.41 5.94
N LEU A 38 -25.52 -23.12 5.26
CA LEU A 38 -25.75 -23.62 3.88
C LEU A 38 -26.78 -24.77 3.84
N ASN A 39 -26.86 -25.59 4.90
CA ASN A 39 -27.83 -26.68 4.97
C ASN A 39 -29.24 -26.25 5.42
N LEU A 40 -29.38 -25.08 6.07
CA LEU A 40 -30.67 -24.53 6.49
C LEU A 40 -31.47 -23.88 5.37
N ASN A 41 -30.80 -23.51 4.27
CA ASN A 41 -31.46 -22.93 3.08
C ASN A 41 -32.13 -23.97 2.18
N THR A 42 -32.10 -25.26 2.52
CA THR A 42 -32.65 -26.35 1.69
C THR A 42 -33.75 -27.18 2.38
N LEU A 43 -34.19 -26.78 3.59
CA LEU A 43 -35.26 -27.50 4.31
C LEU A 43 -36.36 -26.51 4.73
N ASP A 44 -37.45 -26.51 3.99
CA ASP A 44 -38.74 -25.95 4.43
C ASP A 44 -39.22 -26.72 5.68
N GLY A 45 -39.33 -26.00 6.80
CA GLY A 45 -40.07 -26.45 7.98
C GLY A 45 -39.27 -26.81 9.21
N VAL A 46 -38.45 -25.91 9.78
CA VAL A 46 -37.91 -26.07 11.16
C VAL A 46 -38.05 -24.78 11.93
N GLU A 47 -38.63 -24.91 13.15
CA GLU A 47 -38.81 -23.83 14.10
C GLU A 47 -37.51 -23.09 14.43
N THR A 48 -37.62 -21.77 14.51
CA THR A 48 -36.52 -20.86 14.87
C THR A 48 -36.02 -21.15 16.29
N VAL A 49 -34.79 -21.59 16.42
CA VAL A 49 -34.08 -21.62 17.72
C VAL A 49 -33.74 -20.17 18.08
N LYS A 50 -34.41 -19.68 19.12
CA LYS A 50 -34.10 -18.38 19.73
C LYS A 50 -32.76 -18.49 20.46
N TYR A 51 -31.75 -17.74 19.99
CA TYR A 51 -30.53 -17.55 20.77
C TYR A 51 -30.85 -16.71 22.02
N SER A 52 -30.39 -17.17 23.16
CA SER A 52 -30.51 -16.54 24.44
C SER A 52 -29.45 -15.45 24.56
N SER A 53 -29.93 -14.23 24.81
CA SER A 53 -29.28 -13.01 25.30
C SER A 53 -28.27 -12.29 24.40
N ALA A 54 -28.53 -11.01 24.19
CA ALA A 54 -27.62 -10.03 23.58
C ALA A 54 -26.21 -10.02 24.21
N ALA A 55 -26.08 -10.40 25.49
CA ALA A 55 -24.81 -10.47 26.19
C ALA A 55 -23.81 -11.53 25.64
N GLU A 56 -24.27 -12.64 25.03
CA GLU A 56 -23.39 -13.63 24.42
C GLU A 56 -22.91 -13.18 23.04
N VAL A 57 -23.73 -12.48 22.29
CA VAL A 57 -23.35 -11.87 21.00
C VAL A 57 -22.35 -10.75 21.24
N ASP A 58 -22.54 -9.93 22.27
CA ASP A 58 -21.59 -8.87 22.62
C ASP A 58 -20.26 -9.43 23.14
N ALA A 59 -20.27 -10.54 23.88
CA ALA A 59 -19.04 -11.19 24.32
C ALA A 59 -18.23 -11.76 23.13
N ILE A 60 -18.90 -12.34 22.13
CA ILE A 60 -18.27 -12.84 20.90
C ILE A 60 -17.77 -11.66 20.05
N ASN A 61 -18.54 -10.60 19.88
CA ASN A 61 -18.12 -9.41 19.14
C ASN A 61 -16.97 -8.68 19.84
N ASN A 62 -16.93 -8.60 21.16
CA ASN A 62 -15.81 -8.04 21.92
C ASN A 62 -14.52 -8.88 21.78
N VAL A 63 -14.64 -10.20 21.73
CA VAL A 63 -13.49 -11.10 21.45
C VAL A 63 -13.02 -10.95 20.00
N LEU A 64 -13.94 -10.89 19.04
CA LEU A 64 -13.61 -10.70 17.62
C LEU A 64 -13.03 -9.31 17.34
N ASN A 65 -13.56 -8.26 17.97
CA ASN A 65 -13.03 -6.91 17.85
C ASN A 65 -11.69 -6.75 18.60
N GLY A 66 -11.50 -7.41 19.74
CA GLY A 66 -10.24 -7.47 20.47
C GLY A 66 -9.13 -8.21 19.70
N VAL A 67 -9.49 -9.24 18.92
CA VAL A 67 -8.54 -9.95 18.03
C VAL A 67 -8.28 -9.15 16.75
N ALA A 68 -9.27 -8.45 16.22
CA ALA A 68 -9.11 -7.58 15.06
C ALA A 68 -8.30 -6.31 15.37
N SER A 69 -8.49 -5.69 16.55
CA SER A 69 -7.69 -4.53 16.97
C SER A 69 -6.26 -4.90 17.39
N ALA A 70 -6.03 -6.11 17.91
CA ALA A 70 -4.68 -6.60 18.21
C ALA A 70 -3.87 -6.95 16.95
N SER A 71 -4.49 -6.98 15.77
CA SER A 71 -3.81 -7.26 14.48
C SER A 71 -3.57 -6.01 13.62
N ILE A 72 -3.91 -4.80 14.09
CA ILE A 72 -3.83 -3.55 13.29
C ILE A 72 -2.89 -2.50 13.89
N GLU A 73 -2.42 -2.64 15.14
CA GLU A 73 -1.44 -1.74 15.76
C GLU A 73 -0.22 -2.50 16.28
N GLU A 74 0.55 -3.09 15.38
CA GLU A 74 1.99 -3.05 15.47
C GLU A 74 2.47 -2.23 14.26
N GLU A 75 2.60 -0.92 14.42
CA GLU A 75 3.73 -0.21 13.88
C GLU A 75 4.96 -0.97 14.43
N THR A 76 5.32 -2.06 13.76
CA THR A 76 6.60 -2.69 14.02
C THR A 76 7.60 -1.59 13.82
N ASP A 77 8.23 -1.14 14.91
CA ASP A 77 9.41 -0.30 14.85
C ASP A 77 10.36 -0.97 13.86
N ILE A 78 10.36 -0.47 12.61
CA ILE A 78 11.28 -0.95 11.59
C ILE A 78 12.63 -0.56 12.12
N VAL A 79 13.29 -1.52 12.76
CA VAL A 79 14.61 -1.36 13.37
C VAL A 79 15.57 -0.92 12.28
N ALA A 80 16.40 0.07 12.56
CA ALA A 80 17.48 0.46 11.66
C ALA A 80 18.37 -0.76 11.43
N VAL A 81 18.35 -1.26 10.20
CA VAL A 81 19.14 -2.42 9.79
C VAL A 81 20.50 -1.93 9.29
N THR A 82 21.58 -2.47 9.84
CA THR A 82 22.92 -2.22 9.30
C THR A 82 23.06 -3.01 7.99
N PRO A 83 23.24 -2.34 6.85
CA PRO A 83 23.37 -3.05 5.58
C PRO A 83 24.66 -3.89 5.55
N PRO A 84 24.65 -5.08 4.92
CA PRO A 84 25.86 -5.86 4.71
C PRO A 84 26.84 -5.15 3.76
N PRO A 85 28.11 -5.55 3.74
CA PRO A 85 29.11 -4.99 2.84
C PRO A 85 28.69 -5.04 1.38
N ILE A 86 29.05 -4.01 0.61
CA ILE A 86 28.79 -3.97 -0.83
C ILE A 86 29.86 -4.84 -1.51
N LEU A 87 29.44 -6.01 -1.98
CA LEU A 87 30.23 -6.91 -2.82
C LEU A 87 29.74 -6.79 -4.27
N VAL A 88 30.64 -6.86 -5.24
CA VAL A 88 30.28 -6.81 -6.66
C VAL A 88 30.19 -8.23 -7.19
N ALA A 89 29.15 -8.53 -7.97
CA ALA A 89 28.98 -9.81 -8.62
C ALA A 89 30.03 -10.02 -9.75
N ASP A 90 30.40 -11.26 -9.97
CA ASP A 90 31.16 -11.64 -11.14
C ASP A 90 30.34 -11.45 -12.43
N GLU A 91 31.00 -11.24 -13.57
CA GLU A 91 30.33 -10.98 -14.86
C GLU A 91 29.38 -12.13 -15.28
N ASN A 92 29.67 -13.36 -14.85
CA ASN A 92 28.86 -14.56 -15.09
C ASN A 92 28.49 -15.28 -13.81
N ASP A 93 28.11 -14.54 -12.76
CA ASP A 93 27.76 -15.10 -11.46
C ASP A 93 26.76 -16.27 -11.61
N SER A 94 27.19 -17.47 -11.21
CA SER A 94 26.39 -18.68 -11.38
C SER A 94 25.13 -18.71 -10.50
N GLU A 95 25.13 -17.93 -9.44
CA GLU A 95 24.03 -17.78 -8.51
C GLU A 95 23.13 -16.56 -8.81
N ASP A 96 23.29 -15.90 -9.99
CA ASP A 96 22.39 -14.82 -10.40
C ASP A 96 20.98 -15.38 -10.69
N PRO A 97 19.97 -15.00 -9.91
CA PRO A 97 18.61 -15.52 -10.03
C PRO A 97 17.92 -15.17 -11.36
N GLN A 98 18.34 -14.11 -12.05
CA GLN A 98 17.79 -13.70 -13.35
C GLN A 98 17.88 -14.82 -14.41
N LYS A 99 18.94 -15.63 -14.37
CA LYS A 99 19.12 -16.78 -15.29
C LYS A 99 18.00 -17.80 -15.17
N ILE A 100 17.46 -17.98 -13.98
CA ILE A 100 16.37 -18.90 -13.68
C ILE A 100 15.02 -18.25 -13.95
N ALA A 101 14.84 -17.01 -13.52
CA ALA A 101 13.63 -16.25 -13.72
C ALA A 101 13.24 -16.14 -15.20
N THR A 102 14.19 -15.87 -16.08
CA THR A 102 13.98 -15.83 -17.54
C THR A 102 13.44 -17.16 -18.08
N LYS A 103 13.86 -18.30 -17.54
CA LYS A 103 13.34 -19.62 -17.94
C LYS A 103 11.92 -19.84 -17.41
N ILE A 104 11.60 -19.36 -16.22
CA ILE A 104 10.27 -19.50 -15.60
C ILE A 104 9.24 -18.61 -16.30
N LYS A 105 9.57 -17.35 -16.48
CA LYS A 105 8.71 -16.31 -17.06
C LYS A 105 8.52 -16.48 -18.58
N GLY A 106 9.50 -17.06 -19.25
CA GLY A 106 9.59 -17.11 -20.70
C GLY A 106 10.11 -15.80 -21.31
N SER A 107 10.13 -15.75 -22.64
CA SER A 107 10.60 -14.58 -23.38
C SER A 107 9.65 -14.26 -24.52
N SER A 108 9.61 -13.00 -24.93
CA SER A 108 8.88 -12.57 -26.12
C SER A 108 9.47 -13.18 -27.38
N THR A 109 8.61 -13.68 -28.26
CA THR A 109 9.05 -14.28 -29.54
C THR A 109 9.33 -13.21 -30.60
N ASN A 110 8.50 -12.17 -30.65
CA ASN A 110 8.60 -11.11 -31.65
C ASN A 110 9.46 -9.96 -31.13
N GLN A 111 10.43 -9.53 -31.94
CA GLN A 111 11.22 -8.34 -31.64
C GLN A 111 10.35 -7.08 -31.78
N GLN A 112 10.46 -6.19 -30.80
CA GLN A 112 9.78 -4.91 -30.75
C GLN A 112 10.80 -3.77 -30.92
N ASP A 113 10.59 -2.90 -31.91
CA ASP A 113 11.40 -1.72 -32.10
C ASP A 113 10.88 -0.54 -31.28
N ILE A 114 11.78 0.19 -30.60
CA ILE A 114 11.41 1.32 -29.73
C ILE A 114 10.63 2.42 -30.46
N LYS A 115 10.97 2.72 -31.73
CA LYS A 115 10.26 3.75 -32.50
C LYS A 115 8.81 3.36 -32.80
N SER A 116 8.58 2.09 -33.08
CA SER A 116 7.24 1.53 -33.27
C SER A 116 6.46 1.54 -31.96
N ALA A 117 7.11 1.21 -30.87
CA ALA A 117 6.53 1.24 -29.52
C ALA A 117 6.16 2.67 -29.10
N LEU A 118 7.03 3.65 -29.31
CA LEU A 118 6.74 5.07 -29.05
C LEU A 118 5.48 5.52 -29.82
N LYS A 119 5.41 5.20 -31.10
CA LYS A 119 4.22 5.55 -31.91
C LYS A 119 2.93 4.89 -31.41
N LYS A 120 3.02 3.68 -30.87
CA LYS A 120 1.86 2.90 -30.40
C LYS A 120 1.42 3.28 -28.99
N TYR A 121 2.34 3.57 -28.08
CA TYR A 121 2.07 3.61 -26.65
C TYR A 121 2.38 4.96 -25.98
N GLU A 122 3.19 5.84 -26.61
CA GLU A 122 3.49 7.15 -26.03
C GLU A 122 2.28 8.07 -26.12
N THR A 123 1.88 8.59 -24.95
CA THR A 123 0.82 9.59 -24.79
C THR A 123 1.29 10.65 -23.80
N ASN A 124 0.48 11.66 -23.54
CA ASN A 124 0.75 12.64 -22.47
C ASN A 124 0.73 12.01 -21.06
N GLU A 125 0.21 10.77 -20.94
CA GLU A 125 -0.03 10.07 -19.67
C GLU A 125 0.88 8.85 -19.51
N THR A 126 1.66 8.50 -20.52
CA THR A 126 2.54 7.33 -20.52
C THR A 126 3.97 7.74 -20.86
N SER A 127 4.93 6.99 -20.30
CA SER A 127 6.33 7.11 -20.64
C SER A 127 6.88 5.75 -21.03
N LEU A 128 7.68 5.68 -22.09
CA LEU A 128 8.37 4.47 -22.50
C LEU A 128 9.77 4.45 -21.93
N GLY A 129 10.13 3.31 -21.40
CA GLY A 129 11.42 3.05 -20.81
C GLY A 129 11.94 1.65 -21.08
N ILE A 130 13.01 1.34 -20.43
CA ILE A 130 13.70 0.05 -20.49
C ILE A 130 14.07 -0.39 -19.09
N ASP A 131 14.27 -1.70 -18.89
CA ASP A 131 15.00 -2.17 -17.74
C ASP A 131 16.28 -2.91 -18.14
N VAL A 132 17.33 -2.69 -17.36
CA VAL A 132 18.69 -3.12 -17.71
C VAL A 132 19.46 -3.65 -16.49
N SER A 133 20.39 -4.55 -16.79
CA SER A 133 21.30 -5.14 -15.82
C SER A 133 22.65 -5.44 -16.51
N THR A 134 23.45 -6.30 -15.91
CA THR A 134 24.67 -6.83 -16.54
C THR A 134 24.43 -7.46 -17.91
N TYR A 135 23.22 -7.96 -18.18
CA TYR A 135 22.89 -8.70 -19.39
C TYR A 135 22.84 -7.84 -20.66
N GLN A 136 22.68 -6.52 -20.55
CA GLN A 136 22.73 -5.59 -21.67
C GLN A 136 24.17 -5.14 -22.00
N GLY A 137 25.15 -5.56 -21.20
CA GLY A 137 26.56 -5.24 -21.43
C GLY A 137 26.85 -3.75 -21.34
N ASP A 138 27.63 -3.27 -22.30
CA ASP A 138 28.00 -1.86 -22.38
C ASP A 138 26.99 -1.07 -23.22
N ILE A 139 26.35 -0.08 -22.62
CA ILE A 139 25.27 0.72 -23.20
C ILE A 139 25.78 2.10 -23.62
N ASP A 140 25.46 2.51 -24.85
CA ASP A 140 25.60 3.89 -25.35
C ASP A 140 24.34 4.69 -24.96
N TRP A 141 24.38 5.28 -23.80
CA TRP A 141 23.24 6.02 -23.23
C TRP A 141 22.83 7.24 -24.04
N ALA A 142 23.75 7.85 -24.79
CA ALA A 142 23.40 8.95 -25.67
C ALA A 142 22.51 8.49 -26.83
N LYS A 143 22.79 7.33 -27.42
CA LYS A 143 21.92 6.74 -28.44
C LYS A 143 20.58 6.25 -27.85
N VAL A 144 20.58 5.69 -26.63
CA VAL A 144 19.36 5.31 -25.93
C VAL A 144 18.47 6.54 -25.73
N LYS A 145 19.01 7.65 -25.22
CA LYS A 145 18.26 8.92 -25.08
C LYS A 145 17.72 9.44 -26.41
N ALA A 146 18.57 9.46 -27.44
CA ALA A 146 18.19 9.92 -28.78
C ALA A 146 17.13 9.04 -29.45
N SER A 147 16.96 7.79 -29.01
CA SER A 147 15.90 6.90 -29.48
C SER A 147 14.52 7.21 -28.93
N GLY A 148 14.41 8.09 -27.90
CA GLY A 148 13.16 8.50 -27.29
C GLY A 148 12.87 7.87 -25.93
N VAL A 149 13.74 6.98 -25.41
CA VAL A 149 13.61 6.39 -24.07
C VAL A 149 13.57 7.50 -23.01
N LYS A 150 12.58 7.46 -22.12
CA LYS A 150 12.35 8.47 -21.07
C LYS A 150 12.90 8.07 -19.72
N PHE A 151 12.88 6.77 -19.39
CA PHE A 151 13.37 6.23 -18.12
C PHE A 151 14.07 4.89 -18.28
N ALA A 152 14.86 4.54 -17.28
CA ALA A 152 15.48 3.24 -17.15
C ALA A 152 15.31 2.72 -15.72
N MET A 153 14.83 1.49 -15.58
CA MET A 153 14.89 0.73 -14.33
C MET A 153 16.22 -0.04 -14.35
N ILE A 154 17.09 0.21 -13.37
CA ILE A 154 18.45 -0.32 -13.37
C ILE A 154 18.61 -1.31 -12.21
N ARG A 155 19.06 -2.54 -12.49
CA ARG A 155 19.34 -3.51 -11.44
C ARG A 155 20.53 -3.03 -10.61
N CYS A 156 20.28 -2.72 -9.32
CA CYS A 156 21.39 -2.39 -8.42
C CYS A 156 22.11 -3.63 -7.90
N GLY A 157 21.41 -4.75 -7.76
CA GLY A 157 21.97 -5.99 -7.26
C GLY A 157 20.92 -7.08 -7.08
N PHE A 158 21.35 -8.15 -6.45
CA PHE A 158 20.52 -9.31 -6.19
C PHE A 158 21.01 -10.09 -4.95
N ARG A 159 20.12 -10.87 -4.35
CA ARG A 159 20.52 -11.89 -3.39
C ARG A 159 20.71 -13.21 -4.15
N ARG A 160 21.87 -13.85 -3.97
CA ARG A 160 22.24 -15.10 -4.65
C ARG A 160 21.27 -16.24 -4.34
N LEU A 161 21.11 -17.14 -5.33
CA LEU A 161 20.14 -18.25 -5.32
C LEU A 161 20.29 -19.19 -4.13
N ASP A 162 21.50 -19.60 -3.79
CA ASP A 162 21.78 -20.63 -2.79
C ASP A 162 22.51 -20.04 -1.57
N SER A 163 23.61 -19.32 -1.77
CA SER A 163 24.41 -18.74 -0.68
C SER A 163 23.67 -17.64 0.09
N GLY A 164 22.71 -16.95 -0.56
CA GLY A 164 21.99 -15.86 0.04
C GLY A 164 22.80 -14.59 0.26
N THR A 165 24.02 -14.52 -0.26
CA THR A 165 24.86 -13.32 -0.22
C THR A 165 24.28 -12.24 -1.12
N ILE A 166 24.20 -11.00 -0.62
CA ILE A 166 23.80 -9.84 -1.43
C ILE A 166 25.02 -9.34 -2.20
N VAL A 167 24.82 -9.09 -3.49
CA VAL A 167 25.88 -8.57 -4.38
C VAL A 167 25.32 -7.47 -5.30
N MET A 168 26.17 -6.51 -5.63
CA MET A 168 25.87 -5.45 -6.61
C MET A 168 26.01 -6.01 -8.02
N ASP A 169 25.09 -5.62 -8.91
CA ASP A 169 25.24 -5.87 -10.35
C ASP A 169 26.51 -5.20 -10.89
N ASN A 170 27.33 -5.94 -11.61
CA ASN A 170 28.65 -5.43 -12.02
C ASN A 170 28.61 -4.30 -13.05
N LYS A 171 27.45 -4.07 -13.69
CA LYS A 171 27.24 -2.92 -14.60
C LYS A 171 26.43 -1.79 -13.95
N PHE A 172 26.00 -1.94 -12.69
CA PHE A 172 25.15 -0.97 -12.03
C PHE A 172 25.71 0.44 -12.07
N GLU A 173 26.92 0.64 -11.57
CA GLU A 173 27.52 1.99 -11.50
C GLU A 173 27.68 2.63 -12.88
N ARG A 174 28.06 1.84 -13.89
CA ARG A 174 28.20 2.32 -15.26
C ARG A 174 26.84 2.72 -15.83
N ASN A 175 25.84 1.90 -15.63
CA ASN A 175 24.50 2.13 -16.13
C ASN A 175 23.86 3.36 -15.50
N ILE A 176 23.91 3.47 -14.17
CA ILE A 176 23.27 4.60 -13.47
C ILE A 176 23.94 5.93 -13.80
N LYS A 177 25.28 5.98 -13.81
CA LYS A 177 26.04 7.18 -14.19
C LYS A 177 25.77 7.57 -15.66
N GLY A 178 25.71 6.60 -16.56
CA GLY A 178 25.40 6.83 -17.97
C GLY A 178 23.99 7.34 -18.22
N ALA A 179 22.99 6.75 -17.58
CA ALA A 179 21.61 7.17 -17.71
C ALA A 179 21.39 8.61 -17.18
N ILE A 180 21.88 8.91 -15.97
CA ILE A 180 21.78 10.24 -15.35
C ILE A 180 22.49 11.29 -16.21
N ALA A 181 23.72 11.01 -16.67
CA ALA A 181 24.48 11.94 -17.50
C ALA A 181 23.80 12.28 -18.84
N ASN A 182 22.88 11.43 -19.30
CA ASN A 182 22.09 11.65 -20.51
C ASN A 182 20.64 12.10 -20.22
N ASN A 183 20.33 12.56 -19.03
CA ASN A 183 19.00 13.02 -18.62
C ASN A 183 17.90 11.97 -18.88
N ILE A 184 18.18 10.71 -18.57
CA ILE A 184 17.20 9.62 -18.52
C ILE A 184 16.78 9.49 -17.06
N ASN A 185 15.48 9.49 -16.78
CA ASN A 185 14.97 9.24 -15.45
C ASN A 185 15.34 7.84 -14.98
N VAL A 186 15.75 7.71 -13.72
CA VAL A 186 16.28 6.45 -13.19
C VAL A 186 15.43 5.92 -12.05
N GLY A 187 14.99 4.68 -12.18
CA GLY A 187 14.50 3.83 -11.10
C GLY A 187 15.46 2.68 -10.85
N ILE A 188 15.23 2.00 -9.74
CA ILE A 188 16.11 0.91 -9.29
C ILE A 188 15.29 -0.36 -9.13
N TYR A 189 15.89 -1.51 -9.44
CA TYR A 189 15.34 -2.77 -8.99
C TYR A 189 16.40 -3.66 -8.34
N PHE A 190 15.94 -4.46 -7.39
CA PHE A 190 16.74 -5.44 -6.67
C PHE A 190 16.08 -6.80 -6.80
N PHE A 191 16.80 -7.82 -7.28
CA PHE A 191 16.26 -9.16 -7.38
C PHE A 191 16.28 -9.85 -6.01
N SER A 192 15.11 -10.00 -5.42
CA SER A 192 14.93 -10.52 -4.07
C SER A 192 14.89 -12.04 -4.06
N MET A 193 15.63 -12.61 -3.10
CA MET A 193 15.54 -14.01 -2.69
C MET A 193 15.34 -14.11 -1.17
N ALA A 194 14.71 -13.11 -0.55
CA ALA A 194 14.47 -13.07 0.90
C ALA A 194 13.54 -14.19 1.37
N ARG A 195 13.94 -14.93 2.41
CA ARG A 195 13.17 -15.99 3.06
C ARG A 195 12.30 -15.45 4.19
N THR A 196 12.70 -14.34 4.77
CA THR A 196 12.08 -13.70 5.93
C THR A 196 11.96 -12.19 5.72
N GLU A 197 11.12 -11.54 6.50
CA GLU A 197 10.99 -10.09 6.50
C GLU A 197 12.30 -9.41 6.93
N ALA A 198 13.05 -10.01 7.86
CA ALA A 198 14.36 -9.51 8.28
C ALA A 198 15.36 -9.47 7.10
N GLU A 199 15.40 -10.52 6.28
CA GLU A 199 16.21 -10.53 5.05
C GLU A 199 15.73 -9.49 4.02
N ALA A 200 14.43 -9.26 3.92
CA ALA A 200 13.87 -8.24 3.03
C ALA A 200 14.21 -6.81 3.51
N TYR A 201 14.23 -6.57 4.81
CA TYR A 201 14.72 -5.31 5.38
C TYR A 201 16.23 -5.12 5.12
N GLU A 202 17.02 -6.19 5.24
CA GLU A 202 18.43 -6.18 4.89
C GLU A 202 18.67 -5.83 3.42
N GLU A 203 17.90 -6.43 2.48
CA GLU A 203 17.92 -6.10 1.05
C GLU A 203 17.61 -4.62 0.81
N ALA A 204 16.53 -4.11 1.42
CA ALA A 204 16.12 -2.71 1.26
C ALA A 204 17.15 -1.73 1.83
N ALA A 205 17.71 -2.01 3.01
CA ALA A 205 18.77 -1.20 3.63
C ALA A 205 20.02 -1.17 2.75
N TRP A 206 20.40 -2.32 2.21
CA TRP A 206 21.55 -2.44 1.29
C TRP A 206 21.31 -1.66 -0.01
N VAL A 207 20.13 -1.74 -0.60
CA VAL A 207 19.76 -0.93 -1.78
C VAL A 207 19.96 0.56 -1.49
N LEU A 208 19.45 1.06 -0.35
CA LEU A 208 19.57 2.47 0.01
C LEU A 208 21.03 2.90 0.22
N GLU A 209 21.87 2.02 0.77
CA GLU A 209 23.31 2.29 0.92
C GLU A 209 24.00 2.40 -0.45
N VAL A 210 23.66 1.52 -1.41
CA VAL A 210 24.23 1.53 -2.77
C VAL A 210 23.85 2.78 -3.54
N ILE A 211 22.60 3.23 -3.39
CA ILE A 211 22.07 4.35 -4.21
C ILE A 211 22.22 5.73 -3.57
N LYS A 212 22.72 5.85 -2.35
CA LYS A 212 22.71 7.09 -1.54
C LYS A 212 23.30 8.33 -2.20
N ASN A 213 24.18 8.14 -3.21
CA ASN A 213 24.85 9.23 -3.92
C ASN A 213 24.27 9.48 -5.32
N TYR A 214 23.11 8.91 -5.66
CA TYR A 214 22.49 9.04 -6.98
C TYR A 214 21.09 9.66 -6.86
N ASP A 215 20.71 10.48 -7.84
CA ASP A 215 19.37 11.05 -7.94
C ASP A 215 18.43 10.01 -8.55
N ILE A 216 17.62 9.37 -7.70
CA ILE A 216 16.64 8.37 -8.11
C ILE A 216 15.28 9.06 -8.29
N THR A 217 14.82 9.16 -9.52
CA THR A 217 13.59 9.89 -9.90
C THR A 217 12.38 8.98 -10.13
N TYR A 218 12.61 7.67 -10.32
CA TYR A 218 11.60 6.64 -10.49
C TYR A 218 11.58 5.69 -9.29
N PRO A 219 10.59 4.77 -9.17
CA PRO A 219 10.46 3.90 -8.02
C PRO A 219 11.68 3.01 -7.76
N ILE A 220 11.76 2.52 -6.52
CA ILE A 220 12.66 1.43 -6.14
C ILE A 220 11.84 0.15 -6.04
N ALA A 221 12.12 -0.82 -6.90
CA ALA A 221 11.37 -2.05 -7.02
C ALA A 221 12.07 -3.24 -6.34
N THR A 222 11.28 -4.07 -5.64
CA THR A 222 11.67 -5.43 -5.34
C THR A 222 11.18 -6.34 -6.47
N ASP A 223 12.09 -7.13 -7.03
CA ASP A 223 11.83 -8.07 -8.11
C ASP A 223 11.66 -9.48 -7.52
N VAL A 224 10.44 -10.05 -7.66
CA VAL A 224 10.02 -11.32 -7.04
C VAL A 224 9.51 -12.27 -8.13
N GLU A 225 10.37 -13.17 -8.60
CA GLU A 225 10.05 -14.05 -9.72
C GLU A 225 10.21 -15.55 -9.41
N ILE A 226 10.91 -15.93 -8.34
CA ILE A 226 11.18 -17.33 -7.98
C ILE A 226 10.36 -17.69 -6.73
N PHE A 227 9.68 -18.83 -6.80
CA PHE A 227 8.79 -19.32 -5.75
C PHE A 227 9.05 -20.79 -5.50
N ASN A 228 9.17 -21.17 -4.23
CA ASN A 228 9.34 -22.55 -3.76
C ASN A 228 10.48 -23.32 -4.45
N GLN A 229 11.56 -22.64 -4.82
CA GLN A 229 12.75 -23.22 -5.43
C GLN A 229 14.02 -22.61 -4.81
N TYR A 230 15.15 -23.30 -4.93
CA TYR A 230 16.43 -22.87 -4.36
C TYR A 230 16.30 -22.53 -2.88
N ARG A 231 16.93 -21.47 -2.42
CA ARG A 231 16.81 -21.03 -1.03
C ARG A 231 15.38 -20.69 -0.58
N LEU A 232 14.45 -20.47 -1.51
CA LEU A 232 13.04 -20.22 -1.22
C LEU A 232 12.20 -21.50 -1.12
N ALA A 233 12.81 -22.69 -1.22
CA ALA A 233 12.10 -23.95 -1.02
C ALA A 233 11.49 -24.00 0.39
N GLY A 234 10.19 -24.30 0.45
CA GLY A 234 9.42 -24.36 1.70
C GLY A 234 8.96 -23.01 2.26
N VAL A 235 9.31 -21.88 1.64
CA VAL A 235 8.75 -20.58 2.00
C VAL A 235 7.33 -20.46 1.44
N SER A 236 6.36 -20.18 2.31
CA SER A 236 4.96 -20.06 1.90
C SER A 236 4.73 -18.81 1.04
N TYR A 237 3.69 -18.83 0.20
CA TYR A 237 3.32 -17.67 -0.61
C TYR A 237 2.91 -16.46 0.24
N SER A 238 2.31 -16.70 1.40
CA SER A 238 1.99 -15.66 2.37
C SER A 238 3.26 -15.02 2.95
N GLN A 239 4.28 -15.83 3.29
CA GLN A 239 5.58 -15.30 3.73
C GLN A 239 6.30 -14.54 2.62
N MET A 240 6.26 -15.03 1.38
CA MET A 240 6.80 -14.30 0.22
C MET A 240 6.13 -12.93 0.07
N THR A 241 4.82 -12.86 0.26
CA THR A 241 4.07 -11.59 0.25
C THR A 241 4.51 -10.68 1.40
N SER A 242 4.66 -11.21 2.61
CA SER A 242 5.14 -10.45 3.77
C SER A 242 6.54 -9.89 3.55
N ASN A 243 7.46 -10.70 3.01
CA ASN A 243 8.83 -10.26 2.68
C ASN A 243 8.82 -9.10 1.66
N THR A 244 8.01 -9.25 0.60
CA THR A 244 7.82 -8.22 -0.44
C THR A 244 7.32 -6.91 0.18
N LEU A 245 6.35 -6.99 1.10
CA LEU A 245 5.80 -5.81 1.77
C LEU A 245 6.78 -5.18 2.76
N ALA A 246 7.61 -5.99 3.44
CA ALA A 246 8.66 -5.51 4.33
C ALA A 246 9.71 -4.67 3.59
N PHE A 247 10.18 -5.13 2.42
CA PHE A 247 11.04 -4.34 1.53
C PHE A 247 10.38 -3.00 1.19
N CYS A 248 9.13 -3.03 0.72
CA CYS A 248 8.39 -1.83 0.33
C CYS A 248 8.19 -0.85 1.50
N ALA A 249 7.93 -1.36 2.71
CA ALA A 249 7.77 -0.54 3.91
C ALA A 249 9.06 0.19 4.26
N TYR A 250 10.21 -0.49 4.17
CA TYR A 250 11.51 0.10 4.46
C TYR A 250 11.87 1.20 3.44
N ILE A 251 11.67 0.94 2.15
CA ILE A 251 11.89 1.92 1.07
C ILE A 251 11.03 3.17 1.30
N ARG A 252 9.75 2.98 1.62
CA ARG A 252 8.81 4.08 1.89
C ARG A 252 9.20 4.90 3.12
N LYS A 253 9.57 4.24 4.22
CA LYS A 253 10.02 4.90 5.45
C LYS A 253 11.22 5.84 5.20
N ASN A 254 12.05 5.51 4.21
CA ASN A 254 13.23 6.30 3.84
C ASN A 254 12.96 7.31 2.71
N GLY A 255 11.69 7.60 2.39
CA GLY A 255 11.28 8.70 1.51
C GLY A 255 11.25 8.36 0.02
N TYR A 256 11.38 7.09 -0.36
CA TYR A 256 11.27 6.66 -1.76
C TYR A 256 9.94 5.98 -2.06
N THR A 257 9.54 6.01 -3.31
CA THR A 257 8.35 5.27 -3.79
C THR A 257 8.70 3.81 -4.03
N PRO A 258 8.13 2.85 -3.28
CA PRO A 258 8.35 1.43 -3.52
C PRO A 258 7.52 0.92 -4.69
N MET A 259 8.00 -0.14 -5.35
CA MET A 259 7.30 -0.87 -6.40
C MET A 259 7.55 -2.37 -6.28
N ILE A 260 6.60 -3.18 -6.72
CA ILE A 260 6.68 -4.64 -6.72
C ILE A 260 6.68 -5.10 -8.17
N TYR A 261 7.79 -5.69 -8.63
CA TYR A 261 7.84 -6.33 -9.93
C TYR A 261 7.57 -7.81 -9.80
N SER A 262 6.70 -8.31 -10.66
CA SER A 262 6.52 -9.74 -10.90
C SER A 262 5.75 -10.00 -12.20
N TYR A 263 5.76 -11.25 -12.66
CA TYR A 263 5.00 -11.64 -13.84
C TYR A 263 3.53 -11.98 -13.51
N ALA A 264 2.65 -11.84 -14.53
CA ALA A 264 1.20 -11.93 -14.38
C ALA A 264 0.72 -13.21 -13.64
N ASN A 265 1.33 -14.36 -13.93
CA ASN A 265 0.95 -15.62 -13.27
C ASN A 265 1.33 -15.64 -11.78
N ALA A 266 2.49 -15.06 -11.42
CA ALA A 266 2.90 -14.94 -10.01
C ALA A 266 1.99 -14.02 -9.23
N LEU A 267 1.67 -12.85 -9.79
CA LEU A 267 0.72 -11.89 -9.20
C LEU A 267 -0.69 -12.48 -9.02
N THR A 268 -1.06 -13.47 -9.83
CA THR A 268 -2.39 -14.09 -9.75
C THR A 268 -2.43 -15.27 -8.78
N ARG A 269 -1.33 -16.02 -8.63
CA ARG A 269 -1.32 -17.34 -7.97
C ARG A 269 -0.42 -17.44 -6.76
N TYR A 270 0.67 -16.65 -6.68
CA TYR A 270 1.72 -16.86 -5.69
C TYR A 270 1.88 -15.68 -4.73
N LEU A 271 1.36 -14.51 -5.09
CA LEU A 271 1.39 -13.33 -4.25
C LEU A 271 -0.03 -12.93 -3.84
N GLU A 272 -0.22 -12.63 -2.57
CA GLU A 272 -1.50 -12.18 -2.01
C GLU A 272 -1.70 -10.68 -2.32
N THR A 273 -1.98 -10.36 -3.60
CA THR A 273 -2.03 -8.97 -4.10
C THR A 273 -3.07 -8.10 -3.41
N GLY A 274 -4.07 -8.69 -2.77
CA GLY A 274 -5.02 -7.98 -1.90
C GLY A 274 -4.36 -7.28 -0.70
N ARG A 275 -3.16 -7.73 -0.27
CA ARG A 275 -2.38 -7.12 0.80
C ARG A 275 -1.46 -6.00 0.34
N PHE A 276 -1.33 -5.75 -0.96
CA PHE A 276 -0.37 -4.76 -1.47
C PHE A 276 -0.71 -3.31 -1.12
N GLY A 277 -1.97 -3.02 -0.76
CA GLY A 277 -2.39 -1.68 -0.36
C GLY A 277 -2.02 -0.62 -1.41
N ALA A 278 -1.30 0.41 -1.00
CA ALA A 278 -0.83 1.51 -1.86
C ALA A 278 0.48 1.20 -2.62
N ASN A 279 1.04 -0.02 -2.49
CA ASN A 279 2.25 -0.37 -3.23
C ASN A 279 1.95 -0.49 -4.73
N ARG A 280 2.82 0.08 -5.54
CA ARG A 280 2.71 0.03 -7.01
C ARG A 280 3.15 -1.32 -7.53
N VAL A 281 2.50 -1.79 -8.59
CA VAL A 281 2.88 -3.03 -9.29
C VAL A 281 3.51 -2.68 -10.63
N TRP A 282 4.63 -3.30 -10.91
CA TRP A 282 5.27 -3.38 -12.21
C TRP A 282 5.03 -4.78 -12.75
N LEU A 283 4.13 -4.87 -13.70
CA LEU A 283 3.62 -6.11 -14.28
C LEU A 283 4.50 -6.56 -15.45
N ALA A 284 5.02 -7.78 -15.43
CA ALA A 284 5.56 -8.42 -16.63
C ALA A 284 4.49 -9.30 -17.29
N GLN A 285 4.12 -8.94 -18.52
CA GLN A 285 3.22 -9.73 -19.36
C GLN A 285 3.46 -9.44 -20.83
N TYR A 286 4.01 -10.40 -21.54
CA TYR A 286 4.46 -10.27 -22.95
C TYR A 286 3.33 -10.55 -23.95
N ASN A 287 2.37 -9.66 -24.00
CA ASN A 287 1.20 -9.73 -24.87
C ASN A 287 0.97 -8.38 -25.56
N ASP A 288 0.17 -8.37 -26.62
CA ASP A 288 -0.25 -7.11 -27.27
C ASP A 288 -1.17 -6.26 -26.40
N VAL A 289 -1.87 -6.90 -25.47
CA VAL A 289 -2.78 -6.27 -24.49
C VAL A 289 -2.62 -6.95 -23.12
N VAL A 290 -2.78 -6.16 -22.06
CA VAL A 290 -2.76 -6.70 -20.70
C VAL A 290 -4.02 -7.49 -20.43
N THR A 291 -3.87 -8.75 -19.98
CA THR A 291 -4.98 -9.61 -19.56
C THR A 291 -5.04 -9.78 -18.03
N TYR A 292 -3.98 -9.39 -17.32
CA TYR A 292 -3.95 -9.33 -15.86
C TYR A 292 -5.08 -8.41 -15.35
N LYS A 293 -5.82 -8.85 -14.32
CA LYS A 293 -7.01 -8.14 -13.81
C LYS A 293 -6.74 -7.28 -12.59
N GLY A 294 -5.55 -7.40 -12.00
CA GLY A 294 -5.12 -6.57 -10.87
C GLY A 294 -4.67 -5.18 -11.31
N LYS A 295 -4.42 -4.32 -10.32
CA LYS A 295 -3.86 -2.98 -10.55
C LYS A 295 -2.39 -3.08 -10.91
N TYR A 296 -1.94 -2.26 -11.86
CA TYR A 296 -0.53 -2.09 -12.19
C TYR A 296 -0.28 -0.63 -12.58
N TYR A 297 0.97 -0.20 -12.46
CA TYR A 297 1.41 1.17 -12.73
C TYR A 297 2.53 1.23 -13.77
N MET A 298 3.19 0.11 -13.99
CA MET A 298 4.17 -0.08 -15.05
C MET A 298 3.95 -1.45 -15.68
N TRP A 299 4.15 -1.55 -16.96
CA TRP A 299 4.00 -2.78 -17.73
C TRP A 299 5.23 -3.08 -18.54
N GLN A 300 5.95 -4.14 -18.20
CA GLN A 300 6.98 -4.74 -19.05
C GLN A 300 6.27 -5.58 -20.12
N TYR A 301 6.18 -5.04 -21.32
CA TYR A 301 5.38 -5.62 -22.40
C TYR A 301 6.16 -6.55 -23.33
N THR A 302 7.48 -6.48 -23.32
CA THR A 302 8.36 -7.35 -24.11
C THR A 302 9.72 -7.54 -23.44
N SER A 303 10.29 -8.72 -23.63
CA SER A 303 11.68 -9.03 -23.29
C SER A 303 12.57 -9.17 -24.56
N ASN A 304 12.08 -8.68 -25.68
CA ASN A 304 12.76 -8.76 -26.99
C ASN A 304 12.71 -7.41 -27.70
N GLY A 305 13.08 -6.34 -26.97
CA GLY A 305 13.15 -5.00 -27.48
C GLY A 305 14.45 -4.75 -28.27
N TYR A 306 14.37 -3.86 -29.26
CA TYR A 306 15.50 -3.27 -29.94
C TYR A 306 15.55 -1.78 -29.67
N VAL A 307 16.64 -1.33 -29.05
CA VAL A 307 16.87 0.08 -28.71
C VAL A 307 18.28 0.48 -29.20
N PRO A 308 18.39 1.52 -30.02
CA PRO A 308 19.71 2.02 -30.44
C PRO A 308 20.62 2.35 -29.25
N GLY A 309 21.82 1.85 -29.24
CA GLY A 309 22.79 2.02 -28.14
C GLY A 309 22.88 0.80 -27.20
N ILE A 310 22.00 -0.20 -27.36
CA ILE A 310 22.08 -1.47 -26.66
C ILE A 310 22.38 -2.59 -27.66
N ASN A 311 23.34 -3.45 -27.31
CA ASN A 311 23.71 -4.57 -28.14
C ASN A 311 22.88 -5.81 -27.72
N GLY A 312 22.02 -6.29 -28.60
CA GLY A 312 21.14 -7.41 -28.34
C GLY A 312 19.77 -7.00 -27.89
N ARG A 313 19.14 -7.84 -27.07
CA ARG A 313 17.76 -7.66 -26.57
C ARG A 313 17.72 -6.86 -25.29
N VAL A 314 16.66 -6.08 -25.12
CA VAL A 314 16.38 -5.35 -23.89
C VAL A 314 14.88 -5.45 -23.55
N ASP A 315 14.59 -5.48 -22.29
CA ASP A 315 13.23 -5.42 -21.77
C ASP A 315 12.70 -3.98 -21.93
N MET A 316 11.45 -3.84 -22.40
CA MET A 316 10.84 -2.52 -22.61
C MET A 316 9.55 -2.37 -21.83
N ASP A 317 9.37 -1.16 -21.29
CA ASP A 317 8.37 -0.83 -20.29
C ASP A 317 7.52 0.37 -20.68
N ILE A 318 6.27 0.35 -20.23
CA ILE A 318 5.35 1.49 -20.25
C ILE A 318 5.03 1.86 -18.82
N ALA A 319 5.45 3.05 -18.38
CA ALA A 319 5.04 3.63 -17.12
C ALA A 319 3.79 4.50 -17.31
N TYR A 320 2.79 4.34 -16.45
CA TYR A 320 1.56 5.12 -16.40
C TYR A 320 1.66 6.21 -15.32
N PHE A 321 2.83 6.76 -15.14
CA PHE A 321 3.16 7.84 -14.23
C PHE A 321 4.43 8.54 -14.71
N SER A 322 4.68 9.73 -14.20
CA SER A 322 5.92 10.49 -14.40
C SER A 322 6.92 10.23 -13.26
N VAL A 323 7.76 11.20 -12.94
CA VAL A 323 8.70 11.15 -11.80
C VAL A 323 7.94 10.90 -10.49
N THR A 324 8.45 10.00 -9.64
CA THR A 324 7.77 9.55 -8.44
C THR A 324 8.44 9.97 -7.14
N ASN A 325 9.74 10.24 -7.17
CA ASN A 325 10.49 10.67 -6.01
C ASN A 325 10.74 12.17 -6.11
N ASP A 326 10.34 12.88 -5.07
CA ASP A 326 10.55 14.33 -5.00
C ASP A 326 12.01 14.59 -4.61
N VAL A 327 12.80 15.02 -5.60
CA VAL A 327 14.24 15.30 -5.44
C VAL A 327 14.47 16.67 -4.78
N THR A 328 13.46 17.29 -4.16
CA THR A 328 13.56 18.63 -3.57
C THR A 328 14.45 18.72 -2.33
N LYS A 329 15.30 17.75 -2.06
CA LYS A 329 16.39 17.90 -1.08
C LYS A 329 17.68 18.50 -1.66
N SER A 330 17.76 18.79 -2.96
CA SER A 330 18.90 19.58 -3.51
C SER A 330 18.56 20.18 -4.86
N SER A 331 18.67 21.51 -4.90
CA SER A 331 18.83 22.41 -6.03
C SER A 331 17.62 22.76 -6.92
N THR A 332 17.32 24.04 -6.87
CA THR A 332 16.67 24.89 -7.90
C THR A 332 16.90 24.41 -9.34
N ALA A 333 15.84 23.96 -9.98
CA ALA A 333 15.70 23.99 -11.42
C ALA A 333 14.22 24.19 -11.78
N THR A 334 13.93 25.36 -12.28
CA THR A 334 12.68 25.74 -12.96
C THR A 334 12.59 24.99 -14.29
N GLY A 335 11.59 24.12 -14.41
CA GLY A 335 11.19 23.51 -15.67
C GLY A 335 9.69 23.23 -15.63
N ASN A 336 8.94 24.02 -16.38
CA ASN A 336 7.51 23.95 -16.51
C ASN A 336 7.18 22.90 -17.59
N ASP A 337 7.00 21.65 -17.21
CA ASP A 337 6.46 20.61 -18.09
C ASP A 337 5.30 19.93 -17.37
N GLY A 338 4.13 19.95 -18.00
CA GLY A 338 2.86 19.46 -17.49
C GLY A 338 2.81 17.94 -17.25
N ALA A 339 3.68 17.45 -16.39
CA ALA A 339 3.65 16.10 -15.89
C ALA A 339 2.76 16.05 -14.66
N THR A 340 1.60 15.44 -14.77
CA THR A 340 0.72 15.14 -13.65
C THR A 340 1.46 14.21 -12.68
N ASN A 341 1.93 14.77 -11.58
CA ASN A 341 2.37 13.98 -10.43
C ASN A 341 1.18 13.11 -9.99
N LEU A 342 1.35 11.79 -10.02
CA LEU A 342 0.44 10.90 -9.32
C LEU A 342 0.74 11.03 -7.83
N GLU A 343 0.24 12.11 -7.21
CA GLU A 343 0.31 12.27 -5.76
C GLU A 343 -0.38 11.08 -5.10
N ILE A 344 0.16 10.65 -3.95
CA ILE A 344 -0.55 9.71 -3.09
C ILE A 344 -1.88 10.37 -2.73
N VAL A 345 -2.98 9.81 -3.23
CA VAL A 345 -4.31 10.30 -2.87
C VAL A 345 -4.62 9.81 -1.46
N ASN A 346 -4.48 10.73 -0.51
CA ASN A 346 -4.85 10.46 0.87
C ASN A 346 -6.37 10.51 0.99
N PHE A 347 -6.94 9.53 1.66
CA PHE A 347 -8.35 9.45 2.00
C PHE A 347 -8.50 9.59 3.50
N LYS A 348 -9.44 10.42 3.93
CA LYS A 348 -10.00 10.36 5.28
C LYS A 348 -10.99 9.20 5.29
N ASP A 349 -10.76 8.19 6.11
CA ASP A 349 -11.62 7.00 6.20
C ASP A 349 -12.99 7.38 6.76
N CYS A 350 -14.03 6.75 6.23
CA CYS A 350 -15.42 6.91 6.67
C CYS A 350 -16.20 5.64 6.34
N ASP A 351 -17.44 5.56 6.80
CA ASP A 351 -18.41 4.53 6.44
C ASP A 351 -19.76 5.22 6.24
N LEU A 352 -20.06 5.62 5.01
CA LEU A 352 -21.25 6.40 4.70
C LEU A 352 -22.06 5.69 3.61
N GLU A 353 -23.31 5.44 3.91
CA GLU A 353 -24.28 5.11 2.87
C GLU A 353 -24.66 6.37 2.08
N GLY A 354 -24.56 6.27 0.76
CA GLY A 354 -24.86 7.37 -0.15
C GLY A 354 -25.63 6.92 -1.38
N ILE A 355 -26.26 7.87 -2.04
CA ILE A 355 -26.98 7.67 -3.31
C ILE A 355 -26.35 8.59 -4.34
N LEU A 356 -25.93 8.03 -5.48
CA LEU A 356 -25.39 8.83 -6.58
C LEU A 356 -26.43 9.83 -7.08
N ASN A 357 -26.03 11.09 -7.21
CA ASN A 357 -26.85 12.17 -7.73
C ASN A 357 -26.68 12.40 -9.25
N LYS A 358 -25.71 11.73 -9.87
CA LYS A 358 -25.42 11.72 -11.31
C LYS A 358 -24.74 10.42 -11.74
N ASP A 359 -24.66 10.21 -13.06
CA ASP A 359 -23.90 9.11 -13.62
C ASP A 359 -22.40 9.33 -13.37
N VAL A 360 -21.67 8.26 -12.98
CA VAL A 360 -20.26 8.32 -12.65
C VAL A 360 -19.45 7.23 -13.32
N VAL A 361 -18.17 7.50 -13.52
CA VAL A 361 -17.21 6.50 -13.96
C VAL A 361 -16.59 5.84 -12.73
N LEU A 362 -16.66 4.51 -12.66
CA LEU A 362 -15.89 3.74 -11.69
C LEU A 362 -14.46 3.55 -12.18
N ARG A 363 -13.51 3.79 -11.30
CA ARG A 363 -12.08 3.57 -11.55
C ARG A 363 -11.52 2.51 -10.60
N ALA A 364 -10.59 1.73 -11.09
CA ALA A 364 -9.87 0.75 -10.28
C ALA A 364 -8.79 1.39 -9.38
N SER A 365 -8.45 2.67 -9.61
CA SER A 365 -7.49 3.45 -8.81
C SER A 365 -7.85 4.94 -8.85
N PRO A 366 -7.42 5.77 -7.87
CA PRO A 366 -7.78 7.18 -7.77
C PRO A 366 -6.94 8.07 -8.71
N TYR A 367 -6.91 7.74 -9.99
CA TYR A 367 -6.16 8.49 -11.00
C TYR A 367 -6.97 8.57 -12.30
N VAL A 368 -7.27 9.79 -12.75
CA VAL A 368 -8.03 10.00 -14.00
C VAL A 368 -7.21 9.68 -15.24
N ASN A 369 -5.90 9.75 -15.14
CA ASN A 369 -4.94 9.64 -16.25
C ASN A 369 -4.54 8.19 -16.56
N LEU A 370 -5.08 7.21 -15.84
CA LEU A 370 -4.78 5.81 -16.10
C LEU A 370 -5.93 5.15 -16.88
N PRO A 371 -5.64 4.14 -17.72
CA PRO A 371 -6.65 3.31 -18.35
C PRO A 371 -7.29 2.35 -17.34
N ASN A 372 -7.83 2.91 -16.25
CA ASN A 372 -8.35 2.23 -15.07
C ASN A 372 -9.87 2.26 -14.96
N LYS A 373 -10.57 2.61 -16.03
CA LYS A 373 -12.03 2.58 -16.06
C LYS A 373 -12.53 1.15 -15.82
N ALA A 374 -13.24 0.96 -14.71
CA ALA A 374 -13.79 -0.34 -14.30
C ALA A 374 -15.26 -0.49 -14.69
N GLY A 375 -15.96 0.61 -14.98
CA GLY A 375 -17.36 0.62 -15.35
C GLY A 375 -17.98 1.99 -15.21
N THR A 376 -19.31 2.03 -15.20
CA THR A 376 -20.13 3.21 -14.92
C THR A 376 -21.25 2.83 -13.96
N LEU A 377 -21.68 3.76 -13.12
CA LEU A 377 -22.89 3.65 -12.32
C LEU A 377 -23.80 4.83 -12.65
N SER A 378 -25.11 4.58 -12.69
CA SER A 378 -26.11 5.61 -12.96
C SER A 378 -26.51 6.36 -11.70
N ALA A 379 -27.02 7.57 -11.87
CA ALA A 379 -27.70 8.31 -10.82
C ALA A 379 -28.78 7.43 -10.15
N GLY A 380 -28.97 7.61 -8.83
CA GLY A 380 -29.87 6.80 -8.02
C GLY A 380 -29.28 5.47 -7.51
N THR A 381 -28.04 5.12 -7.90
CA THR A 381 -27.39 3.91 -7.38
C THR A 381 -26.95 4.11 -5.92
N ASN A 382 -27.27 3.16 -5.05
CA ASN A 382 -26.75 3.12 -3.67
C ASN A 382 -25.29 2.71 -3.67
N ILE A 383 -24.47 3.42 -2.91
CA ILE A 383 -23.04 3.16 -2.74
C ILE A 383 -22.67 3.24 -1.25
N ASN A 384 -21.63 2.53 -0.86
CA ASN A 384 -20.99 2.72 0.44
C ASN A 384 -19.67 3.46 0.24
N VAL A 385 -19.55 4.69 0.76
CA VAL A 385 -18.35 5.52 0.71
C VAL A 385 -17.49 5.21 1.92
N ILE A 386 -16.31 4.65 1.67
CA ILE A 386 -15.37 4.21 2.70
C ILE A 386 -14.12 5.10 2.80
N GLY A 387 -14.10 6.22 2.08
CA GLY A 387 -13.02 7.21 2.19
C GLY A 387 -13.27 8.41 1.28
N ILE A 388 -12.95 9.60 1.79
CA ILE A 388 -13.09 10.87 1.08
C ILE A 388 -11.70 11.50 0.95
N GLY A 389 -11.26 11.71 -0.29
CA GLY A 389 -10.04 12.44 -0.65
C GLY A 389 -10.34 13.83 -1.18
N LYS A 390 -9.32 14.56 -1.61
CA LYS A 390 -9.50 15.92 -2.16
C LYS A 390 -10.29 15.95 -3.48
N GLN A 391 -10.12 14.94 -4.32
CA GLN A 391 -10.71 14.85 -5.67
C GLN A 391 -11.54 13.59 -5.86
N PHE A 392 -11.27 12.54 -5.10
CA PHE A 392 -11.88 11.23 -5.24
C PHE A 392 -12.62 10.83 -3.99
N ILE A 393 -13.70 10.09 -4.17
CA ILE A 393 -14.25 9.22 -3.15
C ILE A 393 -13.82 7.77 -3.42
N ARG A 394 -13.56 7.03 -2.34
CA ARG A 394 -13.32 5.58 -2.36
C ARG A 394 -14.58 4.88 -1.89
N ILE A 395 -15.11 4.00 -2.71
CA ILE A 395 -16.37 3.31 -2.45
C ILE A 395 -16.17 1.80 -2.39
N LYS A 396 -17.04 1.14 -1.63
CA LYS A 396 -17.23 -0.31 -1.70
C LYS A 396 -18.54 -0.58 -2.45
N TYR A 397 -18.45 -1.32 -3.55
CA TYR A 397 -19.59 -1.66 -4.40
C TYR A 397 -19.46 -3.10 -4.86
N ASN A 398 -20.52 -3.92 -4.66
CA ASN A 398 -20.53 -5.36 -4.98
C ASN A 398 -19.28 -6.11 -4.45
N GLY A 399 -18.88 -5.82 -3.22
CA GLY A 399 -17.73 -6.47 -2.57
C GLY A 399 -16.35 -5.99 -3.01
N SER A 400 -16.25 -5.10 -4.00
CA SER A 400 -15.00 -4.55 -4.53
C SER A 400 -14.86 -3.06 -4.21
N ILE A 401 -13.59 -2.60 -4.16
CA ILE A 401 -13.26 -1.19 -3.93
C ILE A 401 -13.07 -0.50 -5.28
N PHE A 402 -13.73 0.65 -5.44
CA PHE A 402 -13.61 1.52 -6.60
C PHE A 402 -13.40 2.98 -6.16
N TYR A 403 -13.07 3.82 -7.15
CA TYR A 403 -12.87 5.24 -6.96
C TYR A 403 -13.73 6.03 -7.96
N ILE A 404 -14.30 7.12 -7.49
CA ILE A 404 -15.05 8.08 -8.31
C ILE A 404 -14.34 9.40 -8.21
N ASP A 405 -14.05 10.03 -9.36
CA ASP A 405 -13.28 11.28 -9.49
C ASP A 405 -14.10 12.55 -9.26
N ASP A 406 -15.14 12.44 -8.47
CA ASP A 406 -16.01 13.55 -8.10
C ASP A 406 -16.58 13.36 -6.68
N ILE A 407 -16.07 14.13 -5.73
CA ILE A 407 -16.49 14.07 -4.34
C ILE A 407 -17.93 14.59 -4.10
N ASN A 408 -18.52 15.27 -5.08
CA ASN A 408 -19.88 15.80 -5.02
C ASN A 408 -20.89 14.94 -5.81
N SER A 409 -20.49 13.73 -6.20
CA SER A 409 -21.31 12.84 -7.04
C SER A 409 -22.39 12.07 -6.29
N TYR A 410 -22.54 12.27 -4.98
CA TYR A 410 -23.47 11.54 -4.14
C TYR A 410 -24.09 12.42 -3.06
N ASN A 411 -25.28 12.02 -2.63
CA ASN A 411 -25.93 12.56 -1.42
C ASN A 411 -25.80 11.53 -0.30
N TYR A 412 -25.57 11.99 0.91
CA TYR A 412 -25.45 11.15 2.10
C TYR A 412 -26.14 11.82 3.29
N ASN A 413 -26.57 11.00 4.25
CA ASN A 413 -27.03 11.48 5.54
C ASN A 413 -25.92 11.20 6.56
N LEU A 414 -25.56 12.22 7.33
CA LEU A 414 -24.71 12.04 8.51
C LEU A 414 -25.58 11.57 9.66
N GLU A 415 -25.18 10.49 10.34
CA GLU A 415 -25.79 10.15 11.62
C GLU A 415 -25.51 11.27 12.62
N GLU A 416 -26.50 11.64 13.40
CA GLU A 416 -26.33 12.65 14.44
C GLU A 416 -25.37 12.12 15.51
N VAL A 417 -24.34 12.90 15.82
CA VAL A 417 -23.35 12.53 16.84
C VAL A 417 -23.87 13.03 18.19
N ASP A 418 -24.24 12.10 19.03
CA ASP A 418 -24.73 12.38 20.41
C ASP A 418 -23.58 12.83 21.32
N PHE A 419 -23.87 13.83 22.13
CA PHE A 419 -22.98 14.35 23.15
C PHE A 419 -23.67 14.30 24.51
N THR A 420 -22.97 13.80 25.52
CA THR A 420 -23.38 14.00 26.92
C THR A 420 -23.16 15.47 27.28
N PRO A 421 -24.21 16.23 27.60
CA PRO A 421 -24.04 17.62 27.95
C PRO A 421 -23.16 17.79 29.20
N THR A 422 -22.32 18.81 29.15
CA THR A 422 -21.44 19.17 30.28
C THR A 422 -21.25 20.69 30.34
N ASP A 423 -20.63 21.19 31.39
CA ASP A 423 -20.29 22.59 31.57
C ASP A 423 -18.96 22.68 32.30
N LEU A 424 -17.87 22.56 31.53
CA LEU A 424 -16.49 22.49 32.04
C LEU A 424 -15.66 23.65 31.52
N GLU A 425 -15.12 24.43 32.46
CA GLU A 425 -13.98 25.30 32.11
C GLU A 425 -12.69 24.49 32.12
N ALA A 426 -11.99 24.48 31.03
CA ALA A 426 -10.82 23.65 30.86
C ALA A 426 -9.67 24.42 30.18
N LYS A 427 -8.47 23.84 30.23
CA LYS A 427 -7.27 24.36 29.61
C LYS A 427 -6.67 23.29 28.71
N LEU A 428 -6.36 23.65 27.47
CA LEU A 428 -5.70 22.73 26.55
C LEU A 428 -4.30 22.32 27.05
N SER A 429 -4.02 21.04 27.04
CA SER A 429 -2.73 20.44 27.42
C SER A 429 -1.78 20.32 26.23
N LYS A 430 -2.28 20.46 25.01
CA LYS A 430 -1.53 20.40 23.75
C LYS A 430 -2.22 21.20 22.64
N LYS A 431 -1.53 21.40 21.52
CA LYS A 431 -2.10 22.03 20.32
C LYS A 431 -3.13 21.08 19.70
N VAL A 432 -4.29 21.60 19.28
CA VAL A 432 -5.38 20.84 18.67
C VAL A 432 -5.94 21.53 17.44
N THR A 433 -6.59 20.77 16.56
CA THR A 433 -7.33 21.31 15.41
C THR A 433 -8.81 21.46 15.78
N LEU A 434 -9.38 22.61 15.48
CA LEU A 434 -10.78 22.93 15.67
C LEU A 434 -11.57 22.56 14.42
N LEU A 435 -12.66 21.81 14.58
CA LEU A 435 -13.54 21.36 13.50
C LEU A 435 -14.90 22.06 13.60
N SER A 436 -15.53 22.34 12.45
CA SER A 436 -16.89 22.91 12.41
C SER A 436 -18.01 21.86 12.59
N SER A 437 -17.67 20.58 12.50
CA SER A 437 -18.60 19.46 12.72
C SER A 437 -17.86 18.25 13.28
N PRO A 438 -18.55 17.29 13.98
CA PRO A 438 -17.92 16.15 14.62
C PRO A 438 -17.65 14.99 13.62
N TYR A 439 -17.02 15.29 12.48
CA TYR A 439 -16.71 14.31 11.46
C TYR A 439 -15.33 14.57 10.90
N THR A 440 -14.34 13.77 11.28
CA THR A 440 -12.92 13.97 10.92
C THR A 440 -12.61 13.72 9.43
N PHE A 441 -13.51 13.03 8.73
CA PHE A 441 -13.37 12.73 7.30
C PHE A 441 -13.84 13.87 6.39
N LEU A 442 -14.54 14.90 6.92
CA LEU A 442 -14.95 16.07 6.15
C LEU A 442 -13.83 17.11 6.07
N ASP A 443 -13.91 17.97 5.07
CA ASP A 443 -13.04 19.16 4.96
C ASP A 443 -13.66 20.30 5.80
N ASN A 444 -13.56 20.17 7.13
CA ASN A 444 -14.24 20.99 8.12
C ASN A 444 -13.29 21.59 9.17
N GLU A 445 -11.99 21.58 8.90
CA GLU A 445 -11.00 22.20 9.76
C GLU A 445 -11.14 23.73 9.73
N VAL A 446 -11.28 24.34 10.91
CA VAL A 446 -11.46 25.80 11.04
C VAL A 446 -10.13 26.49 11.32
N ARG A 447 -9.45 26.07 12.39
CA ARG A 447 -8.14 26.60 12.81
C ARG A 447 -7.50 25.72 13.86
N ASN A 448 -6.23 25.97 14.14
CA ASN A 448 -5.55 25.36 15.29
C ASN A 448 -5.73 26.23 16.54
N LEU A 449 -5.93 25.57 17.69
CA LEU A 449 -5.84 26.15 19.01
C LEU A 449 -4.51 25.73 19.66
N ASN A 450 -3.86 26.67 20.35
CA ASN A 450 -2.57 26.41 20.98
C ASN A 450 -2.73 25.77 22.36
N GLU A 451 -1.71 25.06 22.83
CA GLU A 451 -1.55 24.64 24.19
C GLU A 451 -1.79 25.81 25.18
N LYS A 452 -2.34 25.51 26.34
CA LYS A 452 -2.64 26.46 27.44
C LYS A 452 -3.79 27.44 27.16
N MET A 453 -4.48 27.36 26.03
CA MET A 453 -5.72 28.12 25.81
C MET A 453 -6.81 27.63 26.73
N ASN A 454 -7.60 28.55 27.26
CA ASN A 454 -8.83 28.22 27.98
C ASN A 454 -9.92 27.89 26.96
N ILE A 455 -10.70 26.85 27.25
CA ILE A 455 -11.84 26.40 26.47
C ILE A 455 -13.03 26.11 27.39
N HIS A 456 -14.25 26.30 26.88
CA HIS A 456 -15.47 25.92 27.50
C HIS A 456 -16.05 24.68 26.86
N ILE A 457 -16.09 23.55 27.56
CA ILE A 457 -16.55 22.26 27.02
C ILE A 457 -18.03 22.11 27.41
N VAL A 458 -18.90 22.03 26.41
CA VAL A 458 -20.36 21.95 26.54
C VAL A 458 -20.91 20.56 26.20
N GLY A 459 -20.09 19.64 25.77
CA GLY A 459 -20.47 18.26 25.48
C GLY A 459 -19.30 17.33 25.29
N LEU A 460 -19.48 16.07 25.66
CA LEU A 460 -18.49 15.02 25.60
C LEU A 460 -19.06 13.77 24.92
N ASN A 461 -18.25 13.12 24.06
CA ASN A 461 -18.47 11.73 23.67
C ASN A 461 -17.14 10.98 23.62
N HIS A 462 -17.14 9.73 23.13
CA HIS A 462 -15.93 8.91 23.10
C HIS A 462 -14.84 9.45 22.18
N ASN A 463 -15.21 10.22 21.13
CA ASN A 463 -14.30 10.63 20.05
C ASN A 463 -14.11 12.13 19.97
N PHE A 464 -14.99 12.93 20.57
CA PHE A 464 -15.00 14.38 20.42
C PHE A 464 -15.32 15.13 21.70
N LEU A 465 -14.68 16.29 21.84
CA LEU A 465 -15.14 17.37 22.69
C LEU A 465 -15.99 18.33 21.86
N LYS A 466 -17.15 18.71 22.34
CA LYS A 466 -17.93 19.84 21.84
C LYS A 466 -17.62 21.05 22.72
N ILE A 467 -17.07 22.10 22.12
CA ILE A 467 -16.71 23.33 22.82
C ILE A 467 -17.53 24.50 22.31
N GLU A 468 -17.77 25.46 23.16
CA GLU A 468 -18.32 26.77 22.77
C GLU A 468 -17.19 27.81 22.72
N LEU A 469 -17.12 28.52 21.63
CA LEU A 469 -16.16 29.61 21.43
C LEU A 469 -16.86 30.75 20.69
N ASP A 470 -16.87 31.96 21.28
CA ASP A 470 -17.54 33.12 20.73
C ASP A 470 -19.03 32.88 20.36
N GLY A 471 -19.75 32.11 21.18
CA GLY A 471 -21.15 31.75 20.97
C GLY A 471 -21.40 30.72 19.87
N THR A 472 -20.37 30.11 19.36
CA THR A 472 -20.43 29.07 18.28
C THR A 472 -19.88 27.75 18.80
N ASN A 473 -20.59 26.64 18.48
CA ASN A 473 -20.14 25.30 18.79
C ASN A 473 -19.11 24.81 17.77
N TYR A 474 -18.01 24.27 18.29
CA TYR A 474 -16.96 23.60 17.53
C TYR A 474 -16.62 22.25 18.15
N TYR A 475 -15.77 21.48 17.47
CA TYR A 475 -15.45 20.12 17.86
C TYR A 475 -13.94 19.89 17.83
N ILE A 476 -13.44 19.11 18.77
CA ILE A 476 -12.05 18.66 18.84
C ILE A 476 -12.06 17.13 18.89
N ALA A 477 -11.40 16.49 17.93
CA ALA A 477 -11.32 15.02 17.82
C ALA A 477 -10.21 14.42 18.71
N ASP A 478 -10.01 14.95 19.89
CA ASP A 478 -8.99 14.54 20.86
C ASP A 478 -9.54 14.78 22.26
N VAL A 479 -10.02 13.72 22.87
CA VAL A 479 -10.71 13.78 24.17
C VAL A 479 -9.78 13.87 25.37
N ASP A 480 -8.48 13.67 25.19
CA ASP A 480 -7.45 13.71 26.25
C ASP A 480 -6.60 15.00 26.20
N CYS A 481 -7.06 16.01 25.45
CA CYS A 481 -6.26 17.21 25.17
C CYS A 481 -6.43 18.35 26.21
N TYR A 482 -7.08 18.12 27.35
CA TYR A 482 -7.39 19.19 28.29
C TYR A 482 -7.18 18.82 29.76
N THR A 483 -7.12 19.85 30.59
CA THR A 483 -7.17 19.73 32.06
C THR A 483 -8.33 20.59 32.60
N ILE A 484 -9.17 20.03 33.41
CA ILE A 484 -10.31 20.75 34.02
C ILE A 484 -9.79 21.82 34.97
N VAL A 485 -10.27 23.04 34.80
CA VAL A 485 -10.04 24.18 35.70
C VAL A 485 -11.20 24.36 36.65
N LYS A 486 -12.45 24.18 36.17
CA LYS A 486 -13.67 24.29 36.95
C LYS A 486 -14.75 23.40 36.33
N ASP A 487 -15.47 22.69 37.18
CA ASP A 487 -16.63 21.90 36.81
C ASP A 487 -17.90 22.59 37.36
N ASN A 488 -18.69 23.13 36.46
CA ASN A 488 -19.93 23.81 36.81
C ASN A 488 -21.15 22.86 36.90
N THR A 489 -21.00 21.61 36.43
CA THR A 489 -22.09 20.61 36.47
C THR A 489 -22.43 20.18 37.89
N VAL A 490 -21.49 20.32 38.83
CA VAL A 490 -21.65 19.89 40.24
C VAL A 490 -22.49 20.88 41.08
N SER A 491 -22.70 22.12 40.59
CA SER A 491 -23.38 23.16 41.36
C SER A 491 -24.91 23.15 41.23
N ALA A 492 -25.52 22.30 40.42
CA ALA A 492 -26.98 22.27 40.19
C ALA A 492 -27.79 21.34 41.12
N ASN A 493 -27.12 20.53 41.97
CA ASN A 493 -27.81 19.57 42.89
C ASN A 493 -27.64 19.86 44.38
N GLY A 494 -27.43 21.12 44.76
CA GLY A 494 -27.22 21.55 46.14
C GLY A 494 -28.02 22.79 46.49
N SER A 495 -29.37 22.69 46.52
CA SER A 495 -30.25 23.56 47.28
C SER A 495 -31.62 22.92 47.47
#